data_d2a23bc0df9c366aaa0afc64c2b1602b
#
_entry.id   d2a23bc0df9c366aaa0afc64c2b1602b
#
_cell.length_a   1.000
_cell.length_b   1.000
_cell.length_c   1.000
_cell.angle_alpha   90.00
_cell.angle_beta   90.00
_cell.angle_gamma   90.00
#
_symmetry.space_group_name_H-M   'P 1'
#
loop_
_entity.id
_entity.type
_entity.pdbx_description
1 polymer ?
#
loop_
_entity_poly.entity_id
_entity_poly.type
_entity_poly.pdbx_seq_one_letter_code
_entity_poly.pdbx_strand_id
1 'polypeptide(L)'
;MPRRPERPGSLPGVPAGAGPEGVRGRLKAPSRRTVALIILPGILLFLLVSGLLARFLSVENLERDSDLALVQAQARGDAASMFDQLTGCRADRACALQVQANVSNARLRRAGEVKIISLESPTAYALDGATGRTRLAWTVVGTPPVVQCIAVRRTGNFLSGVKIALLSISAPIENEGSC
;
A
#
# COMPACT_ATOMS: atom_id res chain seq x y z
N MET A 1 15.69 -34.86 -62.10
CA MET A 1 15.26 -36.21 -61.59
C MET A 1 14.68 -35.95 -60.17
N PRO A 2 13.38 -36.04 -59.95
CA PRO A 2 12.77 -35.85 -58.64
C PRO A 2 12.78 -37.19 -57.90
N ARG A 3 13.21 -37.10 -56.61
CA ARG A 3 13.21 -38.20 -55.65
C ARG A 3 11.79 -38.54 -55.20
N ARG A 4 11.44 -39.86 -55.29
CA ARG A 4 10.20 -40.42 -54.75
C ARG A 4 10.16 -40.28 -53.19
N PRO A 5 9.02 -39.95 -52.57
CA PRO A 5 8.88 -40.06 -51.16
C PRO A 5 8.69 -41.52 -50.70
N GLU A 6 9.47 -41.92 -49.70
CA GLU A 6 9.35 -43.23 -49.05
C GLU A 6 8.06 -43.27 -48.18
N ARG A 7 7.38 -44.41 -48.24
CA ARG A 7 6.22 -44.74 -47.42
C ARG A 7 6.66 -44.99 -45.97
N PRO A 8 6.01 -44.43 -44.99
CA PRO A 8 6.24 -44.81 -43.57
C PRO A 8 5.67 -46.21 -43.31
N GLY A 9 6.51 -47.04 -42.69
CA GLY A 9 6.22 -48.41 -42.31
C GLY A 9 5.07 -48.51 -41.29
N SER A 10 4.28 -49.55 -41.48
CA SER A 10 3.22 -49.99 -40.58
C SER A 10 3.79 -50.35 -39.19
N LEU A 11 3.34 -49.68 -38.17
CA LEU A 11 3.61 -50.03 -36.77
C LEU A 11 2.83 -51.30 -36.36
N PRO A 12 3.45 -52.21 -35.62
CA PRO A 12 2.78 -53.43 -35.13
C PRO A 12 1.69 -53.07 -34.12
N GLY A 13 0.59 -53.83 -34.17
CA GLY A 13 -0.63 -53.64 -33.42
C GLY A 13 -0.41 -53.56 -31.91
N VAL A 14 -0.91 -52.49 -31.33
CA VAL A 14 -1.07 -52.33 -29.89
C VAL A 14 -2.26 -53.19 -29.47
N PRO A 15 -2.11 -54.11 -28.48
CA PRO A 15 -3.23 -54.88 -27.97
C PRO A 15 -4.23 -53.91 -27.28
N ALA A 16 -5.51 -54.11 -27.59
CA ALA A 16 -6.64 -53.41 -26.95
C ALA A 16 -6.61 -53.69 -25.46
N GLY A 17 -5.99 -52.73 -24.71
CA GLY A 17 -6.00 -52.75 -23.27
C GLY A 17 -7.41 -52.53 -22.72
N ALA A 18 -7.84 -53.44 -21.85
CA ALA A 18 -9.06 -53.38 -21.10
C ALA A 18 -9.26 -51.96 -20.49
N GLY A 19 -10.35 -51.30 -20.85
CA GLY A 19 -10.70 -50.00 -20.33
C GLY A 19 -10.84 -50.07 -18.82
N PRO A 20 -10.38 -49.04 -18.08
CA PRO A 20 -10.61 -49.01 -16.67
C PRO A 20 -12.11 -48.94 -16.40
N GLU A 21 -12.63 -49.97 -15.75
CA GLU A 21 -13.98 -49.96 -15.18
C GLU A 21 -14.11 -48.72 -14.28
N GLY A 22 -14.75 -47.71 -14.83
CA GLY A 22 -14.97 -46.45 -14.13
C GLY A 22 -15.80 -46.70 -12.91
N VAL A 23 -15.18 -46.65 -11.75
CA VAL A 23 -15.82 -46.41 -10.47
C VAL A 23 -16.51 -45.05 -10.54
N ARG A 24 -17.67 -45.01 -11.19
CA ARG A 24 -18.60 -43.89 -11.11
C ARG A 24 -19.22 -43.92 -9.73
N GLY A 25 -18.44 -43.55 -8.71
CA GLY A 25 -19.00 -43.18 -7.42
C GLY A 25 -20.04 -42.09 -7.69
N ARG A 26 -21.34 -42.44 -7.56
CA ARG A 26 -22.42 -41.47 -7.56
C ARG A 26 -22.16 -40.52 -6.39
N LEU A 27 -21.50 -39.39 -6.66
CA LEU A 27 -21.46 -38.28 -5.73
C LEU A 27 -22.91 -37.87 -5.51
N LYS A 28 -23.44 -38.27 -4.35
CA LYS A 28 -24.78 -37.92 -3.91
C LYS A 28 -24.85 -36.41 -3.89
N ALA A 29 -25.66 -35.81 -4.75
CA ALA A 29 -25.77 -34.35 -4.84
C ALA A 29 -26.08 -33.82 -3.42
N PRO A 30 -25.29 -32.84 -2.93
CA PRO A 30 -25.50 -32.33 -1.58
C PRO A 30 -26.91 -31.74 -1.48
N SER A 31 -27.56 -31.96 -0.35
CA SER A 31 -28.91 -31.41 -0.14
C SER A 31 -28.83 -29.88 -0.14
N ARG A 32 -29.88 -29.19 -0.59
CA ARG A 32 -29.93 -27.72 -0.60
C ARG A 32 -29.54 -27.11 0.76
N ARG A 33 -29.87 -27.81 1.87
CA ARG A 33 -29.50 -27.41 3.23
C ARG A 33 -27.99 -27.51 3.48
N THR A 34 -27.34 -28.59 3.00
CA THR A 34 -25.90 -28.78 3.14
C THR A 34 -25.12 -27.75 2.32
N VAL A 35 -25.60 -27.42 1.12
CA VAL A 35 -25.02 -26.38 0.27
C VAL A 35 -25.14 -25.00 0.94
N ALA A 36 -26.30 -24.67 1.48
CA ALA A 36 -26.51 -23.41 2.20
C ALA A 36 -25.64 -23.29 3.46
N LEU A 37 -25.47 -24.39 4.22
CA LEU A 37 -24.60 -24.42 5.41
C LEU A 37 -23.11 -24.21 5.11
N ILE A 38 -22.65 -24.53 3.91
CA ILE A 38 -21.26 -24.33 3.50
C ILE A 38 -21.06 -22.96 2.82
N ILE A 39 -22.01 -22.56 1.98
CA ILE A 39 -21.89 -21.31 1.20
C ILE A 39 -22.07 -20.08 2.11
N LEU A 40 -23.01 -20.09 3.03
CA LEU A 40 -23.31 -18.94 3.89
C LEU A 40 -22.09 -18.52 4.74
N PRO A 41 -21.42 -19.42 5.50
CA PRO A 41 -20.22 -19.04 6.24
C PRO A 41 -19.06 -18.66 5.31
N GLY A 42 -18.95 -19.24 4.11
CA GLY A 42 -17.97 -18.86 3.10
C GLY A 42 -18.15 -17.41 2.62
N ILE A 43 -19.39 -17.02 2.33
CA ILE A 43 -19.72 -15.63 1.97
C ILE A 43 -19.43 -14.68 3.14
N LEU A 44 -19.83 -15.08 4.36
CA LEU A 44 -19.61 -14.25 5.55
C LEU A 44 -18.12 -14.02 5.82
N LEU A 45 -17.32 -15.07 5.73
CA LEU A 45 -15.87 -14.99 5.86
C LEU A 45 -15.24 -14.11 4.76
N PHE A 46 -15.69 -14.27 3.51
CA PHE A 46 -15.24 -13.46 2.40
C PHE A 46 -15.55 -11.96 2.61
N LEU A 47 -16.76 -11.62 3.03
CA LEU A 47 -17.16 -10.24 3.32
C LEU A 47 -16.36 -9.66 4.48
N LEU A 48 -16.09 -10.46 5.52
CA LEU A 48 -15.28 -10.05 6.66
C LEU A 48 -13.85 -9.75 6.24
N VAL A 49 -13.21 -10.66 5.52
CA VAL A 49 -11.84 -10.48 5.01
C VAL A 49 -11.76 -9.29 4.04
N SER A 50 -12.73 -9.16 3.13
CA SER A 50 -12.79 -8.04 2.18
C SER A 50 -12.97 -6.70 2.89
N GLY A 51 -13.82 -6.64 3.90
CA GLY A 51 -14.02 -5.45 4.74
C GLY A 51 -12.77 -5.06 5.51
N LEU A 52 -12.04 -6.04 6.06
CA LEU A 52 -10.76 -5.84 6.73
C LEU A 52 -9.70 -5.26 5.79
N LEU A 53 -9.56 -5.86 4.61
CA LEU A 53 -8.61 -5.39 3.58
C LEU A 53 -8.94 -3.98 3.09
N ALA A 54 -10.20 -3.71 2.77
CA ALA A 54 -10.63 -2.39 2.32
C ALA A 54 -10.33 -1.31 3.36
N ARG A 55 -10.53 -1.62 4.65
CA ARG A 55 -10.24 -0.70 5.74
C ARG A 55 -8.74 -0.48 5.96
N PHE A 56 -7.94 -1.53 5.85
CA PHE A 56 -6.48 -1.43 5.92
C PHE A 56 -5.91 -0.50 4.84
N LEU A 57 -6.33 -0.69 3.59
CA LEU A 57 -5.93 0.15 2.46
C LEU A 57 -6.39 1.61 2.61
N SER A 58 -7.55 1.84 3.22
CA SER A 58 -8.06 3.20 3.45
C SER A 58 -7.19 4.00 4.44
N VAL A 59 -6.62 3.34 5.46
CA VAL A 59 -5.74 3.99 6.44
C VAL A 59 -4.41 4.40 5.83
N GLU A 60 -3.84 3.54 4.98
CA GLU A 60 -2.59 3.83 4.28
C GLU A 60 -2.75 5.01 3.31
N ASN A 61 -3.86 5.06 2.58
CA ASN A 61 -4.18 6.18 1.71
C ASN A 61 -4.33 7.49 2.49
N LEU A 62 -4.96 7.47 3.67
CA LEU A 62 -5.14 8.66 4.50
C LEU A 62 -3.81 9.26 4.99
N GLU A 63 -2.83 8.42 5.37
CA GLU A 63 -1.48 8.89 5.73
C GLU A 63 -0.80 9.50 4.51
N ARG A 64 -0.83 8.81 3.39
CA ARG A 64 -0.22 9.28 2.14
C ARG A 64 -0.79 10.63 1.67
N ASP A 65 -2.10 10.82 1.78
CA ASP A 65 -2.77 12.07 1.39
C ASP A 65 -2.34 13.23 2.31
N SER A 66 -2.23 12.97 3.62
CA SER A 66 -1.79 13.95 4.60
C SER A 66 -0.31 14.34 4.37
N ASP A 67 0.55 13.36 4.13
CA ASP A 67 1.96 13.59 3.81
C ASP A 67 2.12 14.34 2.50
N LEU A 68 1.34 14.01 1.48
CA LEU A 68 1.35 14.71 0.20
C LEU A 68 0.95 16.18 0.37
N ALA A 69 -0.11 16.47 1.13
CA ALA A 69 -0.55 17.83 1.41
C ALA A 69 0.54 18.64 2.12
N LEU A 70 1.22 18.03 3.10
CA LEU A 70 2.33 18.65 3.83
C LEU A 70 3.50 19.01 2.91
N VAL A 71 3.98 18.06 2.09
CA VAL A 71 5.13 18.31 1.20
C VAL A 71 4.77 19.21 0.02
N GLN A 72 3.52 19.25 -0.42
CA GLN A 72 3.02 20.24 -1.38
C GLN A 72 3.05 21.66 -0.80
N ALA A 73 2.64 21.84 0.45
CA ALA A 73 2.73 23.12 1.15
C ALA A 73 4.19 23.56 1.27
N GLN A 74 5.09 22.63 1.65
CA GLN A 74 6.54 22.88 1.72
C GLN A 74 7.12 23.27 0.37
N ALA A 75 6.79 22.56 -0.70
CA ALA A 75 7.28 22.83 -2.05
C ALA A 75 6.85 24.22 -2.55
N ARG A 76 5.68 24.69 -2.15
CA ARG A 76 5.21 26.06 -2.42
C ARG A 76 5.84 27.11 -1.50
N GLY A 77 6.51 26.71 -0.42
CA GLY A 77 7.03 27.62 0.60
C GLY A 77 5.92 28.22 1.48
N ASP A 78 4.80 27.52 1.62
CA ASP A 78 3.62 27.94 2.39
C ASP A 78 3.69 27.42 3.84
N ALA A 79 4.30 28.21 4.71
CA ALA A 79 4.43 27.89 6.12
C ALA A 79 3.07 27.76 6.83
N ALA A 80 2.08 28.59 6.44
CA ALA A 80 0.75 28.56 7.07
C ALA A 80 0.07 27.21 6.84
N SER A 81 0.02 26.76 5.59
CA SER A 81 -0.52 25.44 5.23
C SER A 81 0.27 24.29 5.88
N MET A 82 1.59 24.39 6.01
CA MET A 82 2.38 23.38 6.73
C MET A 82 1.99 23.29 8.21
N PHE A 83 1.80 24.43 8.87
CA PHE A 83 1.34 24.45 10.27
C PHE A 83 -0.06 23.87 10.44
N ASP A 84 -0.93 24.03 9.46
CA ASP A 84 -2.28 23.47 9.53
C ASP A 84 -2.29 21.94 9.38
N GLN A 85 -1.31 21.37 8.68
CA GLN A 85 -1.12 19.91 8.56
C GLN A 85 -0.42 19.30 9.79
N LEU A 86 0.37 20.09 10.55
CA LEU A 86 1.18 19.60 11.66
C LEU A 86 0.51 19.87 13.00
N THR A 87 0.00 18.80 13.62
CA THR A 87 -0.72 18.90 14.90
C THR A 87 0.19 19.36 16.04
N GLY A 88 -0.15 20.49 16.63
CA GLY A 88 0.58 21.04 17.78
C GLY A 88 1.89 21.76 17.44
N CYS A 89 2.31 21.77 16.17
CA CYS A 89 3.59 22.35 15.75
C CYS A 89 3.71 23.86 16.02
N ARG A 90 2.61 24.62 15.98
CA ARG A 90 2.62 26.07 16.29
C ARG A 90 3.02 26.35 17.75
N ALA A 91 2.68 25.46 18.67
CA ALA A 91 3.01 25.57 20.09
C ALA A 91 4.40 24.99 20.43
N ASP A 92 4.92 24.11 19.57
CA ASP A 92 6.25 23.53 19.72
C ASP A 92 7.29 24.39 18.98
N ARG A 93 8.15 25.06 19.76
CA ARG A 93 9.19 25.95 19.22
C ARG A 93 10.16 25.23 18.26
N ALA A 94 10.54 24.00 18.57
CA ALA A 94 11.47 23.24 17.74
C ALA A 94 10.83 22.87 16.39
N CYS A 95 9.58 22.41 16.40
CA CYS A 95 8.82 22.16 15.20
C CYS A 95 8.62 23.45 14.38
N ALA A 96 8.23 24.54 15.00
CA ALA A 96 8.01 25.81 14.31
C ALA A 96 9.28 26.32 13.62
N LEU A 97 10.42 26.26 14.29
CA LEU A 97 11.72 26.62 13.68
C LEU A 97 12.07 25.71 12.51
N GLN A 98 11.81 24.42 12.61
CA GLN A 98 12.06 23.47 11.52
C GLN A 98 11.16 23.74 10.29
N VAL A 99 9.88 24.07 10.49
CA VAL A 99 8.97 24.49 9.42
C VAL A 99 9.52 25.73 8.72
N GLN A 100 9.93 26.76 9.47
CA GLN A 100 10.51 27.99 8.90
C GLN A 100 11.81 27.70 8.12
N ALA A 101 12.68 26.86 8.66
CA ALA A 101 13.89 26.45 7.96
C ALA A 101 13.59 25.72 6.65
N ASN A 102 12.59 24.83 6.65
CA ASN A 102 12.21 24.07 5.46
C ASN A 102 11.60 24.99 4.38
N VAL A 103 10.70 25.90 4.71
CA VAL A 103 10.13 26.83 3.73
C VAL A 103 11.15 27.84 3.17
N SER A 104 12.17 28.15 3.94
CA SER A 104 13.27 29.03 3.49
C SER A 104 14.31 28.30 2.63
N ASN A 105 14.31 26.98 2.63
CA ASN A 105 15.28 26.15 1.93
C ASN A 105 14.98 26.10 0.43
N ALA A 106 15.85 26.74 -0.38
CA ALA A 106 15.70 26.78 -1.83
C ALA A 106 15.66 25.39 -2.50
N ARG A 107 16.27 24.36 -1.89
CA ARG A 107 16.25 22.99 -2.42
C ARG A 107 14.88 22.32 -2.25
N LEU A 108 14.07 22.77 -1.29
CA LEU A 108 12.73 22.24 -1.01
C LEU A 108 11.64 23.01 -1.76
N ARG A 109 11.89 24.28 -2.11
CA ARG A 109 10.96 25.10 -2.89
C ARG A 109 11.03 24.71 -4.36
N ARG A 110 9.96 24.10 -4.85
CA ARG A 110 9.90 23.55 -6.21
C ARG A 110 8.55 23.82 -6.84
N ALA A 111 8.55 24.43 -8.01
CA ALA A 111 7.33 24.61 -8.79
C ALA A 111 6.96 23.30 -9.49
N GLY A 112 5.70 22.93 -9.46
CA GLY A 112 5.17 21.76 -10.14
C GLY A 112 4.43 20.78 -9.21
N GLU A 113 3.99 19.69 -9.79
CA GLU A 113 3.27 18.63 -9.07
C GLU A 113 4.26 17.77 -8.26
N VAL A 114 4.01 17.68 -6.96
CA VAL A 114 4.76 16.82 -6.05
C VAL A 114 4.29 15.38 -6.20
N LYS A 115 5.23 14.44 -6.29
CA LYS A 115 4.95 12.99 -6.31
C LYS A 115 5.70 12.29 -5.19
N ILE A 116 4.99 11.47 -4.43
CA ILE A 116 5.60 10.58 -3.44
C ILE A 116 6.15 9.35 -4.18
N ILE A 117 7.46 9.11 -4.02
CA ILE A 117 8.19 7.98 -4.61
C ILE A 117 8.09 6.77 -3.69
N SER A 118 8.40 6.96 -2.39
CA SER A 118 8.28 5.92 -1.37
C SER A 118 7.80 6.49 -0.05
N LEU A 119 7.07 5.67 0.67
CA LEU A 119 6.56 5.96 2.01
C LEU A 119 6.81 4.71 2.87
N GLU A 120 7.72 4.82 3.82
CA GLU A 120 8.07 3.73 4.72
C GLU A 120 7.61 4.10 6.13
N SER A 121 6.45 3.59 6.51
CA SER A 121 5.83 3.88 7.80
C SER A 121 5.90 2.67 8.73
N PRO A 122 6.66 2.71 9.83
CA PRO A 122 6.70 1.64 10.81
C PRO A 122 5.37 1.50 11.58
N THR A 123 4.53 2.54 11.55
CA THR A 123 3.21 2.52 12.20
C THR A 123 2.14 1.86 11.34
N ALA A 124 2.43 1.51 10.08
CA ALA A 124 1.48 0.92 9.14
C ALA A 124 0.82 -0.36 9.67
N TYR A 125 1.56 -1.14 10.44
CA TYR A 125 1.11 -2.45 10.96
C TYR A 125 0.61 -2.40 12.41
N ALA A 126 0.50 -1.22 13.03
CA ALA A 126 -0.01 -1.10 14.39
C ALA A 126 -1.55 -1.28 14.39
N LEU A 127 -2.03 -2.20 15.22
CA LEU A 127 -3.47 -2.45 15.41
C LEU A 127 -4.13 -1.38 16.29
N ASP A 128 -3.35 -0.80 17.20
CA ASP A 128 -3.74 0.25 18.13
C ASP A 128 -2.95 1.53 17.85
N GLY A 129 -3.23 2.57 18.64
CA GLY A 129 -2.52 3.85 18.54
C GLY A 129 -1.01 3.68 18.64
N ALA A 130 -0.30 4.21 17.66
CA ALA A 130 1.15 4.16 17.58
C ALA A 130 1.72 5.54 17.22
N THR A 131 2.93 5.80 17.70
CA THR A 131 3.74 6.95 17.27
C THR A 131 5.02 6.41 16.65
N GLY A 132 5.36 6.92 15.48
CA GLY A 132 6.56 6.52 14.76
C GLY A 132 7.07 7.61 13.85
N ARG A 133 8.17 7.33 13.16
CA ARG A 133 8.72 8.21 12.14
C ARG A 133 8.59 7.53 10.79
N THR A 134 7.86 8.15 9.88
CA THR A 134 7.71 7.71 8.49
C THR A 134 8.81 8.33 7.66
N ARG A 135 9.50 7.50 6.90
CA ARG A 135 10.46 7.95 5.90
C ARG A 135 9.73 8.22 4.60
N LEU A 136 9.76 9.46 4.17
CA LEU A 136 9.12 9.94 2.95
C LEU A 136 10.14 10.34 1.91
N ALA A 137 10.09 9.75 0.72
CA ALA A 137 10.82 10.22 -0.45
C ALA A 137 9.84 10.83 -1.45
N TRP A 138 10.08 12.07 -1.85
CA TRP A 138 9.24 12.82 -2.78
C TRP A 138 10.06 13.56 -3.82
N THR A 139 9.43 13.90 -4.93
CA THR A 139 10.06 14.66 -6.02
C THR A 139 9.05 15.54 -6.73
N VAL A 140 9.55 16.48 -7.50
CA VAL A 140 8.81 17.18 -8.57
C VAL A 140 9.47 16.80 -9.90
N VAL A 141 8.67 16.65 -10.95
CA VAL A 141 9.15 16.23 -12.28
C VAL A 141 10.37 17.06 -12.70
N GLY A 142 11.44 16.37 -13.08
CA GLY A 142 12.69 16.99 -13.51
C GLY A 142 13.63 17.42 -12.38
N THR A 143 13.32 17.09 -11.12
CA THR A 143 14.18 17.40 -9.98
C THR A 143 14.64 16.14 -9.25
N PRO A 144 15.80 16.16 -8.57
CA PRO A 144 16.26 15.04 -7.78
C PRO A 144 15.31 14.77 -6.59
N PRO A 145 15.19 13.53 -6.13
CA PRO A 145 14.34 13.21 -4.99
C PRO A 145 14.84 13.87 -3.70
N VAL A 146 13.91 14.14 -2.80
CA VAL A 146 14.17 14.60 -1.43
C VAL A 146 13.65 13.55 -0.46
N VAL A 147 14.45 13.24 0.55
CA VAL A 147 14.07 12.32 1.62
C VAL A 147 13.99 13.08 2.92
N GLN A 148 12.88 12.88 3.65
CA GLN A 148 12.61 13.49 4.96
C GLN A 148 11.94 12.51 5.90
N CYS A 149 12.06 12.75 7.20
CA CYS A 149 11.35 12.00 8.22
C CYS A 149 10.15 12.81 8.73
N ILE A 150 9.00 12.18 8.77
CA ILE A 150 7.78 12.76 9.33
C ILE A 150 7.41 11.98 10.58
N ALA A 151 7.24 12.68 11.72
CA ALA A 151 6.73 12.07 12.92
C ALA A 151 5.21 11.97 12.82
N VAL A 152 4.69 10.75 12.93
CA VAL A 152 3.28 10.43 12.76
C VAL A 152 2.74 9.80 14.04
N ARG A 153 1.55 10.21 14.45
CA ARG A 153 0.78 9.55 15.50
C ARG A 153 -0.50 9.01 14.91
N ARG A 154 -0.72 7.72 15.06
CA ARG A 154 -1.98 7.06 14.79
C ARG A 154 -2.76 6.90 16.08
N THR A 155 -4.02 7.23 16.07
CA THR A 155 -4.96 7.07 17.20
C THR A 155 -6.24 6.41 16.71
N GLY A 156 -6.94 5.78 17.63
CA GLY A 156 -8.14 5.00 17.31
C GLY A 156 -7.83 3.52 17.15
N ASN A 157 -8.86 2.77 16.87
CA ASN A 157 -8.78 1.33 16.67
C ASN A 157 -9.52 0.92 15.40
N PHE A 158 -9.42 -0.37 15.08
CA PHE A 158 -10.05 -0.95 13.91
C PHE A 158 -11.57 -0.72 13.86
N LEU A 159 -12.27 -0.67 14.98
CA LEU A 159 -13.73 -0.52 15.07
C LEU A 159 -14.17 0.93 15.00
N SER A 160 -13.46 1.83 15.72
CA SER A 160 -13.82 3.25 15.82
C SER A 160 -13.26 4.15 14.70
N GLY A 161 -12.41 3.58 13.86
CA GLY A 161 -11.67 4.31 12.84
C GLY A 161 -10.28 4.76 13.32
N VAL A 162 -9.37 4.90 12.37
CA VAL A 162 -8.00 5.38 12.61
C VAL A 162 -7.93 6.86 12.23
N LYS A 163 -7.33 7.66 13.09
CA LYS A 163 -6.98 9.05 12.85
C LYS A 163 -5.47 9.16 12.75
N ILE A 164 -4.99 9.93 11.78
CA ILE A 164 -3.58 10.20 11.56
C ILE A 164 -3.33 11.66 11.91
N ALA A 165 -2.29 11.89 12.70
CA ALA A 165 -1.81 13.22 13.04
C ALA A 165 -0.33 13.31 12.71
N LEU A 166 0.04 14.20 11.81
CA LEU A 166 1.42 14.55 11.55
C LEU A 166 1.90 15.47 12.65
N LEU A 167 3.04 15.19 13.26
CA LEU A 167 3.55 15.93 14.42
C LEU A 167 4.69 16.86 14.06
N SER A 168 5.61 16.42 13.21
CA SER A 168 6.77 17.20 12.78
C SER A 168 7.32 16.66 11.46
N ILE A 169 8.11 17.49 10.77
CA ILE A 169 8.85 17.11 9.56
C ILE A 169 10.32 17.51 9.75
N SER A 170 11.24 16.64 9.35
CA SER A 170 12.68 16.90 9.47
C SER A 170 13.22 17.83 8.37
N ALA A 171 14.47 18.26 8.53
CA ALA A 171 15.28 18.68 7.39
C ALA A 171 15.46 17.51 6.40
N PRO A 172 15.86 17.80 5.14
CA PRO A 172 16.26 16.74 4.20
C PRO A 172 17.37 15.88 4.80
N ILE A 173 17.23 14.57 4.63
CA ILE A 173 18.27 13.59 5.00
C ILE A 173 18.89 13.01 3.73
N GLU A 174 20.05 12.35 3.85
CA GLU A 174 20.65 11.63 2.75
C GLU A 174 19.77 10.45 2.30
N ASN A 175 19.88 10.04 1.04
CA ASN A 175 19.01 9.03 0.44
C ASN A 175 19.03 7.68 1.20
N GLU A 176 20.12 7.34 1.85
CA GLU A 176 20.27 6.12 2.65
C GLU A 176 20.04 6.36 4.15
N GLY A 177 19.73 7.60 4.54
CA GLY A 177 19.45 7.95 5.93
C GLY A 177 18.21 7.26 6.47
N SER A 178 18.34 6.72 7.67
CA SER A 178 17.21 6.15 8.42
C SER A 178 16.51 7.23 9.26
N CYS A 179 15.23 7.08 9.53
CA CYS A 179 14.47 7.85 10.49
C CYS A 179 14.59 7.25 11.88
#